data_fea11318fe08205ef290b64e76274de4
#
_entry.id   fea11318fe08205ef290b64e76274de4
#
_cell.length_a   1.000
_cell.length_b   1.000
_cell.length_c   1.000
_cell.angle_alpha   90.00
_cell.angle_beta   90.00
_cell.angle_gamma   90.00
#
_symmetry.space_group_name_H-M   'P 1'
#
loop_
_entity.id
_entity.type
_entity.pdbx_description
1 polymer ?
#
loop_
_entity_poly.entity_id
_entity_poly.type
_entity_poly.pdbx_seq_one_letter_code
_entity_poly.pdbx_strand_id
1 'polypeptide(L)'
;MLKRLPLVLTGLSLAACAPTMPAVTRTYTLQPNGTLAATTSTPATAPAAPTPAPAADRAPAAPVTAPPANTAAGAMPGFAAVPDLSSTRVTTFARAEQVIDPARTYRAVLNTAKGDVVLELNAKAAPVAVNNFVFLALNHFYDGTRFHRVIEGFVAQGGDPQSSNPALQSQWGTGGPGYSFAAEVNNGLRFDRAGVLGMARSASLDSQGSQFYITLAPADFLSGQYTVFGQVLSGQDVVNSLTRTEGAGAGQPDVLNTVQIYVSQ
;
A
#
# COMPACT_ATOMS: atom_id res chain seq x y z
N MET A 1 -44.24 -34.53 -5.97
CA MET A 1 -43.48 -33.54 -6.76
C MET A 1 -42.04 -33.54 -6.27
N LEU A 2 -41.15 -34.32 -6.90
CA LEU A 2 -39.73 -34.42 -6.52
C LEU A 2 -38.94 -33.30 -7.22
N LYS A 3 -38.36 -32.39 -6.44
CA LYS A 3 -37.42 -31.40 -6.95
C LYS A 3 -36.05 -32.08 -7.18
N ARG A 4 -35.63 -32.17 -8.44
CA ARG A 4 -34.27 -32.65 -8.81
C ARG A 4 -33.26 -31.50 -8.63
N LEU A 5 -32.25 -31.76 -7.78
CA LEU A 5 -31.07 -30.87 -7.62
C LEU A 5 -30.13 -31.09 -8.82
N PRO A 6 -29.49 -30.05 -9.36
CA PRO A 6 -28.47 -30.22 -10.39
C PRO A 6 -27.15 -30.70 -9.75
N LEU A 7 -26.57 -31.72 -10.34
CA LEU A 7 -25.26 -32.28 -10.00
C LEU A 7 -24.17 -31.40 -10.62
N VAL A 8 -23.34 -30.76 -9.78
CA VAL A 8 -22.16 -30.02 -10.22
C VAL A 8 -20.95 -30.96 -10.17
N LEU A 9 -20.40 -31.29 -11.33
CA LEU A 9 -19.18 -32.09 -11.46
C LEU A 9 -17.99 -31.13 -11.58
N THR A 10 -17.15 -31.05 -10.54
CA THR A 10 -15.88 -30.33 -10.57
C THR A 10 -14.76 -31.26 -11.03
N GLY A 11 -14.27 -31.03 -12.24
CA GLY A 11 -13.09 -31.72 -12.77
C GLY A 11 -11.79 -31.02 -12.33
N LEU A 12 -10.90 -31.76 -11.65
CA LEU A 12 -9.55 -31.38 -11.29
C LEU A 12 -8.65 -31.57 -12.51
N SER A 13 -7.97 -30.51 -13.00
CA SER A 13 -6.99 -30.60 -14.09
C SER A 13 -5.62 -30.22 -13.61
N LEU A 14 -4.63 -31.12 -13.84
CA LEU A 14 -3.21 -30.92 -13.58
C LEU A 14 -2.62 -29.85 -14.52
N ALA A 15 -1.78 -29.00 -13.95
CA ALA A 15 -1.07 -27.96 -14.67
C ALA A 15 0.09 -28.56 -15.49
N ALA A 16 0.12 -28.27 -16.81
CA ALA A 16 1.30 -28.32 -17.64
C ALA A 16 1.47 -26.94 -18.31
N CYS A 17 2.70 -26.45 -18.32
CA CYS A 17 3.10 -25.13 -18.83
C CYS A 17 2.84 -25.00 -20.33
N ALA A 18 1.89 -24.11 -20.73
CA ALA A 18 1.68 -23.69 -22.12
C ALA A 18 1.10 -22.25 -22.12
N PRO A 19 1.30 -21.46 -23.20
CA PRO A 19 0.93 -20.04 -23.22
C PRO A 19 -0.58 -19.86 -23.07
N THR A 20 -0.95 -18.91 -22.21
CA THR A 20 -2.34 -18.59 -21.86
C THR A 20 -3.12 -18.08 -23.07
N MET A 21 -3.98 -18.90 -23.63
CA MET A 21 -5.06 -18.46 -24.50
C MET A 21 -6.14 -17.74 -23.68
N PRO A 22 -6.82 -16.70 -24.21
CA PRO A 22 -7.90 -16.04 -23.51
C PRO A 22 -9.04 -17.02 -23.22
N ALA A 23 -9.52 -17.03 -21.98
CA ALA A 23 -10.59 -17.90 -21.54
C ALA A 23 -11.89 -17.55 -22.27
N VAL A 24 -12.38 -18.47 -23.09
CA VAL A 24 -13.69 -18.38 -23.75
C VAL A 24 -14.75 -18.86 -22.76
N THR A 25 -15.60 -17.96 -22.26
CA THR A 25 -16.72 -18.31 -21.39
C THR A 25 -17.90 -18.75 -22.23
N ARG A 26 -18.35 -19.98 -22.05
CA ARG A 26 -19.60 -20.51 -22.67
C ARG A 26 -20.70 -20.54 -21.63
N THR A 27 -21.78 -19.82 -21.88
CA THR A 27 -22.99 -19.86 -21.07
C THR A 27 -24.02 -20.70 -21.79
N TYR A 28 -24.62 -21.65 -21.07
CA TYR A 28 -25.66 -22.52 -21.61
C TYR A 28 -27.01 -22.14 -21.00
N THR A 29 -28.01 -21.84 -21.83
CA THR A 29 -29.39 -21.56 -21.38
C THR A 29 -30.32 -22.66 -21.85
N LEU A 30 -31.11 -23.24 -20.94
CA LEU A 30 -32.09 -24.25 -21.25
C LEU A 30 -33.32 -23.55 -21.85
N GLN A 31 -33.64 -23.90 -23.08
CA GLN A 31 -34.85 -23.42 -23.79
C GLN A 31 -36.11 -24.18 -23.32
N PRO A 32 -37.30 -23.60 -23.45
CA PRO A 32 -38.55 -24.26 -23.05
C PRO A 32 -38.84 -25.58 -23.78
N ASN A 33 -38.20 -25.83 -24.91
CA ASN A 33 -38.29 -27.07 -25.69
C ASN A 33 -37.29 -28.16 -25.25
N GLY A 34 -36.53 -27.97 -24.17
CA GLY A 34 -35.58 -28.94 -23.64
C GLY A 34 -34.20 -28.94 -24.32
N THR A 35 -33.94 -28.04 -25.27
CA THR A 35 -32.64 -27.95 -25.95
C THR A 35 -31.74 -26.92 -25.25
N LEU A 36 -30.40 -27.21 -25.17
CA LEU A 36 -29.40 -26.30 -24.63
C LEU A 36 -28.86 -25.40 -25.76
N ALA A 37 -29.07 -24.11 -25.68
CA ALA A 37 -28.46 -23.14 -26.58
C ALA A 37 -27.17 -22.58 -25.93
N ALA A 38 -26.06 -22.70 -26.65
CA ALA A 38 -24.79 -22.16 -26.21
C ALA A 38 -24.57 -20.76 -26.83
N THR A 39 -24.31 -19.75 -25.99
CA THR A 39 -23.89 -18.44 -26.43
C THR A 39 -22.40 -18.26 -26.11
N THR A 40 -21.60 -17.99 -27.14
CA THR A 40 -20.16 -17.73 -27.00
C THR A 40 -19.95 -16.23 -27.02
N SER A 41 -19.48 -15.65 -25.93
CA SER A 41 -19.05 -14.27 -25.90
C SER A 41 -17.52 -14.22 -25.95
N THR A 42 -16.99 -13.63 -27.02
CA THR A 42 -15.57 -13.27 -27.13
C THR A 42 -15.41 -11.88 -26.51
N PRO A 43 -14.50 -11.66 -25.56
CA PRO A 43 -14.20 -10.31 -25.10
C PRO A 43 -13.67 -9.48 -26.26
N ALA A 44 -14.15 -8.26 -26.41
CA ALA A 44 -13.64 -7.30 -27.40
C ALA A 44 -12.14 -7.08 -27.17
N THR A 45 -11.37 -7.24 -28.24
CA THR A 45 -9.92 -7.00 -28.25
C THR A 45 -9.65 -5.54 -27.89
N ALA A 46 -9.00 -5.31 -26.73
CA ALA A 46 -8.45 -4.01 -26.40
C ALA A 46 -7.40 -3.62 -27.46
N PRO A 47 -7.28 -2.34 -27.82
CA PRO A 47 -6.27 -1.89 -28.77
C PRO A 47 -4.87 -2.18 -28.23
N ALA A 48 -4.00 -2.74 -29.09
CA ALA A 48 -2.63 -3.09 -28.76
C ALA A 48 -1.84 -1.84 -28.31
N ALA A 49 -1.14 -1.98 -27.19
CA ALA A 49 -0.19 -0.98 -26.74
C ALA A 49 0.94 -0.79 -27.78
N PRO A 50 1.45 0.45 -27.99
CA PRO A 50 2.52 0.68 -28.94
C PRO A 50 3.81 -0.01 -28.49
N THR A 51 4.50 -0.63 -29.44
CA THR A 51 5.79 -1.30 -29.29
C THR A 51 6.83 -0.32 -28.73
N PRO A 52 7.59 -0.67 -27.67
CA PRO A 52 8.65 0.19 -27.18
C PRO A 52 9.79 0.28 -28.20
N ALA A 53 10.25 1.50 -28.41
CA ALA A 53 11.45 1.77 -29.24
C ALA A 53 12.70 1.17 -28.59
N PRO A 54 13.75 0.81 -29.39
CA PRO A 54 14.96 0.19 -28.86
C PRO A 54 15.69 1.12 -27.90
N ALA A 55 16.13 0.55 -26.77
CA ALA A 55 16.86 1.25 -25.72
C ALA A 55 18.18 1.81 -26.28
N ALA A 56 18.32 3.13 -26.23
CA ALA A 56 19.60 3.79 -26.42
C ALA A 56 20.49 3.52 -25.19
N ASP A 57 21.73 3.19 -25.47
CA ASP A 57 22.83 2.91 -24.56
C ASP A 57 22.94 4.01 -23.48
N ARG A 58 22.64 3.66 -22.21
CA ARG A 58 22.69 4.60 -21.09
C ARG A 58 23.96 4.31 -20.31
N ALA A 59 24.87 5.25 -20.30
CA ALA A 59 26.08 5.26 -19.50
C ALA A 59 25.82 4.90 -18.02
N PRO A 60 26.77 4.26 -17.30
CA PRO A 60 26.59 3.88 -15.91
C PRO A 60 26.35 5.10 -15.05
N ALA A 61 25.29 5.03 -14.22
CA ALA A 61 24.94 6.09 -13.27
C ALA A 61 26.11 6.31 -12.28
N ALA A 62 26.48 7.56 -12.09
CA ALA A 62 27.45 7.97 -11.07
C ALA A 62 26.97 7.52 -9.66
N PRO A 63 27.91 7.26 -8.71
CA PRO A 63 27.53 6.85 -7.36
C PRO A 63 26.67 7.94 -6.71
N VAL A 64 25.48 7.56 -6.27
CA VAL A 64 24.58 8.42 -5.53
C VAL A 64 25.24 8.69 -4.19
N THR A 65 25.77 9.89 -4.00
CA THR A 65 26.19 10.41 -2.70
C THR A 65 25.00 10.36 -1.77
N ALA A 66 25.17 9.71 -0.60
CA ALA A 66 24.14 9.68 0.43
C ALA A 66 23.67 11.13 0.73
N PRO A 67 22.36 11.37 0.84
CA PRO A 67 21.86 12.69 1.20
C PRO A 67 22.42 13.10 2.57
N PRO A 68 22.62 14.41 2.82
CA PRO A 68 23.16 14.89 4.10
C PRO A 68 22.28 14.42 5.26
N ALA A 69 22.92 14.00 6.33
CA ALA A 69 22.26 13.55 7.55
C ALA A 69 21.23 14.60 8.00
N ASN A 70 20.03 14.10 8.20
CA ASN A 70 18.78 14.78 8.38
C ASN A 70 18.80 15.77 9.57
N THR A 71 18.56 17.05 9.32
CA THR A 71 18.48 18.10 10.34
C THR A 71 17.11 18.17 11.05
N ALA A 72 16.06 17.51 10.54
CA ALA A 72 14.74 17.49 11.18
C ALA A 72 14.66 16.52 12.37
N ALA A 73 15.51 15.49 12.42
CA ALA A 73 15.61 14.56 13.56
C ALA A 73 16.26 15.20 14.81
N GLY A 74 16.80 16.39 14.72
CA GLY A 74 17.66 16.98 15.75
C GLY A 74 16.98 17.51 17.00
N ALA A 75 15.69 17.76 17.03
CA ALA A 75 14.99 18.17 18.25
C ALA A 75 13.47 18.05 18.10
N MET A 76 12.92 16.96 18.60
CA MET A 76 11.50 16.90 18.97
C MET A 76 11.40 17.11 20.48
N PRO A 77 11.21 18.34 20.99
CA PRO A 77 11.13 18.59 22.43
C PRO A 77 10.08 17.70 23.08
N GLY A 78 10.44 17.00 24.19
CA GLY A 78 9.57 16.08 24.90
C GLY A 78 9.41 14.69 24.22
N PHE A 79 10.19 14.38 23.19
CA PHE A 79 10.20 13.06 22.54
C PHE A 79 11.61 12.47 22.51
N ALA A 80 11.71 11.16 22.71
CA ALA A 80 12.95 10.40 22.55
C ALA A 80 12.85 9.46 21.35
N ALA A 81 13.93 9.29 20.62
CA ALA A 81 14.00 8.30 19.55
C ALA A 81 13.83 6.89 20.12
N VAL A 82 13.02 6.08 19.47
CA VAL A 82 12.86 4.65 19.81
C VAL A 82 13.97 3.88 19.09
N PRO A 83 14.76 3.03 19.80
CA PRO A 83 15.79 2.23 19.16
C PRO A 83 15.20 1.24 18.15
N ASP A 84 15.93 1.02 17.05
CA ASP A 84 15.56 0.02 16.06
C ASP A 84 15.61 -1.41 16.64
N LEU A 85 14.72 -2.28 16.18
CA LEU A 85 14.67 -3.70 16.54
C LEU A 85 15.63 -4.54 15.69
N SER A 86 15.99 -4.06 14.52
CA SER A 86 16.94 -4.70 13.60
C SER A 86 17.95 -3.67 13.10
N SER A 87 19.15 -4.11 12.78
CA SER A 87 20.17 -3.31 12.10
C SER A 87 20.09 -3.40 10.57
N THR A 88 19.17 -4.22 10.05
CA THR A 88 18.97 -4.45 8.62
C THR A 88 17.49 -4.47 8.29
N ARG A 89 17.16 -4.22 7.02
CA ARG A 89 15.80 -4.28 6.53
C ARG A 89 15.23 -5.70 6.58
N VAL A 90 14.12 -5.89 7.29
CA VAL A 90 13.37 -7.15 7.36
C VAL A 90 11.99 -6.94 6.71
N THR A 91 11.60 -7.80 5.77
CA THR A 91 10.39 -7.60 4.95
C THR A 91 9.32 -8.67 5.11
N THR A 92 9.54 -9.69 5.97
CA THR A 92 8.58 -10.76 6.17
C THR A 92 8.54 -11.17 7.64
N PHE A 93 7.35 -11.24 8.20
CA PHE A 93 7.09 -11.59 9.59
C PHE A 93 5.88 -12.52 9.67
N ALA A 94 5.79 -13.31 10.73
CA ALA A 94 4.60 -14.12 11.04
C ALA A 94 3.48 -13.25 11.64
N ARG A 95 3.84 -12.17 12.35
CA ARG A 95 2.92 -11.20 12.99
C ARG A 95 3.71 -9.97 13.43
N ALA A 96 3.02 -8.86 13.74
CA ALA A 96 3.61 -7.77 14.51
C ALA A 96 3.75 -8.17 15.98
N GLU A 97 4.90 -7.89 16.58
CA GLU A 97 5.07 -7.95 18.04
C GLU A 97 4.54 -6.66 18.68
N GLN A 98 4.19 -6.74 19.98
CA GLN A 98 3.75 -5.56 20.71
C GLN A 98 4.97 -4.71 21.09
N VAL A 99 5.09 -3.52 20.51
CA VAL A 99 6.24 -2.62 20.69
C VAL A 99 5.84 -1.23 21.22
N ILE A 100 4.55 -0.94 21.26
CA ILE A 100 4.05 0.34 21.76
C ILE A 100 3.28 0.17 23.10
N ASP A 101 3.24 1.27 23.85
CA ASP A 101 2.26 1.50 24.92
C ASP A 101 1.18 2.45 24.38
N PRO A 102 -0.10 2.01 24.24
CA PRO A 102 -1.17 2.85 23.72
C PRO A 102 -1.47 4.11 24.55
N ALA A 103 -0.99 4.20 25.79
CA ALA A 103 -1.12 5.39 26.63
C ALA A 103 -0.12 6.50 26.28
N ARG A 104 0.92 6.19 25.48
CA ARG A 104 1.96 7.15 25.06
C ARG A 104 1.66 7.72 23.68
N THR A 105 2.24 8.89 23.40
CA THR A 105 2.17 9.52 22.08
C THR A 105 3.39 9.14 21.25
N TYR A 106 3.16 8.74 20.01
CA TYR A 106 4.22 8.39 19.05
C TYR A 106 4.23 9.37 17.89
N ARG A 107 5.43 9.63 17.39
CA ARG A 107 5.66 10.36 16.14
C ARG A 107 6.52 9.54 15.21
N ALA A 108 6.32 9.73 13.91
CA ALA A 108 7.19 9.17 12.89
C ALA A 108 7.74 10.28 12.00
N VAL A 109 9.01 10.21 11.66
CA VAL A 109 9.63 11.06 10.64
C VAL A 109 9.85 10.19 9.40
N LEU A 110 9.13 10.49 8.34
CA LEU A 110 9.31 9.91 7.02
C LEU A 110 10.33 10.76 6.27
N ASN A 111 11.55 10.24 6.08
CA ASN A 111 12.53 10.89 5.21
C ASN A 111 12.26 10.48 3.77
N THR A 112 11.90 11.43 2.92
CA THR A 112 11.60 11.18 1.50
C THR A 112 12.61 11.86 0.59
N ALA A 113 12.61 11.48 -0.69
CA ALA A 113 13.41 12.18 -1.71
C ALA A 113 13.04 13.67 -1.89
N LYS A 114 11.87 14.09 -1.38
CA LYS A 114 11.36 15.47 -1.47
C LYS A 114 11.51 16.25 -0.16
N GLY A 115 11.91 15.59 0.94
CA GLY A 115 12.05 16.18 2.27
C GLY A 115 11.40 15.32 3.35
N ASP A 116 11.33 15.86 4.55
CA ASP A 116 10.81 15.15 5.71
C ASP A 116 9.32 15.45 5.93
N VAL A 117 8.60 14.39 6.33
CA VAL A 117 7.20 14.47 6.77
C VAL A 117 7.13 13.96 8.20
N VAL A 118 6.64 14.79 9.12
CA VAL A 118 6.43 14.40 10.53
C VAL A 118 4.98 14.02 10.72
N LEU A 119 4.76 12.81 11.22
CA LEU A 119 3.45 12.27 11.54
C LEU A 119 3.25 12.19 13.06
N GLU A 120 2.04 12.46 13.52
CA GLU A 120 1.55 12.04 14.84
C GLU A 120 0.73 10.77 14.67
N LEU A 121 1.05 9.75 15.48
CA LEU A 121 0.37 8.46 15.44
C LEU A 121 -0.60 8.36 16.61
N ASN A 122 -1.87 8.04 16.35
CA ASN A 122 -2.92 7.98 17.36
C ASN A 122 -3.03 6.56 17.95
N ALA A 123 -2.08 6.20 18.82
CA ALA A 123 -2.01 4.89 19.45
C ALA A 123 -3.24 4.56 20.31
N LYS A 124 -3.92 5.58 20.87
CA LYS A 124 -5.14 5.39 21.68
C LYS A 124 -6.34 5.01 20.84
N ALA A 125 -6.49 5.60 19.64
CA ALA A 125 -7.66 5.37 18.78
C ALA A 125 -7.48 4.19 17.83
N ALA A 126 -6.22 3.88 17.44
CA ALA A 126 -5.89 2.80 16.51
C ALA A 126 -4.65 2.02 16.99
N PRO A 127 -4.74 1.35 18.17
CA PRO A 127 -3.58 0.70 18.78
C PRO A 127 -2.96 -0.39 17.93
N VAL A 128 -3.75 -1.16 17.18
CA VAL A 128 -3.24 -2.26 16.34
C VAL A 128 -2.50 -1.70 15.13
N ALA A 129 -3.09 -0.72 14.44
CA ALA A 129 -2.48 -0.11 13.26
C ALA A 129 -1.21 0.67 13.61
N VAL A 130 -1.21 1.43 14.72
CA VAL A 130 -0.02 2.14 15.19
C VAL A 130 1.07 1.17 15.62
N ASN A 131 0.72 0.12 16.37
CA ASN A 131 1.69 -0.91 16.76
C ASN A 131 2.32 -1.57 15.54
N ASN A 132 1.52 -1.94 14.56
CA ASN A 132 1.96 -2.53 13.31
C ASN A 132 2.92 -1.59 12.56
N PHE A 133 2.54 -0.33 12.38
CA PHE A 133 3.37 0.65 11.68
C PHE A 133 4.71 0.88 12.39
N VAL A 134 4.69 1.06 13.72
CA VAL A 134 5.90 1.24 14.54
C VAL A 134 6.80 0.00 14.49
N PHE A 135 6.22 -1.20 14.68
CA PHE A 135 6.96 -2.46 14.61
C PHE A 135 7.69 -2.61 13.25
N LEU A 136 6.99 -2.35 12.16
CA LEU A 136 7.58 -2.43 10.82
C LEU A 136 8.67 -1.38 10.60
N ALA A 137 8.45 -0.13 11.05
CA ALA A 137 9.44 0.95 10.94
C ALA A 137 10.72 0.62 11.70
N LEU A 138 10.62 0.12 12.94
CA LEU A 138 11.77 -0.29 13.77
C LEU A 138 12.55 -1.50 13.21
N ASN A 139 11.98 -2.22 12.26
CA ASN A 139 12.63 -3.29 11.51
C ASN A 139 13.08 -2.84 10.11
N HIS A 140 13.17 -1.54 9.85
CA HIS A 140 13.57 -0.95 8.57
C HIS A 140 12.72 -1.42 7.38
N PHE A 141 11.51 -1.91 7.63
CA PHE A 141 10.64 -2.48 6.60
C PHE A 141 10.34 -1.50 5.46
N TYR A 142 10.13 -0.23 5.81
CA TYR A 142 9.77 0.84 4.87
C TYR A 142 10.95 1.43 4.10
N ASP A 143 12.19 1.15 4.52
CA ASP A 143 13.38 1.77 3.98
C ASP A 143 13.57 1.44 2.49
N GLY A 144 13.73 2.48 1.68
CA GLY A 144 13.86 2.38 0.23
C GLY A 144 12.58 2.02 -0.52
N THR A 145 11.43 1.90 0.15
CA THR A 145 10.12 1.73 -0.52
C THR A 145 9.71 3.02 -1.23
N ARG A 146 8.62 2.99 -2.00
CA ARG A 146 8.17 4.14 -2.78
C ARG A 146 6.72 4.48 -2.47
N PHE A 147 6.38 5.76 -2.68
CA PHE A 147 4.99 6.17 -2.83
C PHE A 147 4.50 5.74 -4.22
N HIS A 148 4.20 4.43 -4.34
CA HIS A 148 3.93 3.77 -5.62
C HIS A 148 2.59 4.20 -6.27
N ARG A 149 1.67 4.81 -5.48
CA ARG A 149 0.38 5.31 -5.95
C ARG A 149 0.10 6.69 -5.38
N VAL A 150 0.26 7.73 -6.20
CA VAL A 150 -0.02 9.12 -5.84
C VAL A 150 -1.01 9.69 -6.84
N ILE A 151 -2.21 10.06 -6.34
CA ILE A 151 -3.32 10.59 -7.14
C ILE A 151 -3.60 12.02 -6.73
N GLU A 152 -3.62 12.94 -7.70
CA GLU A 152 -3.91 14.35 -7.48
C GLU A 152 -5.23 14.55 -6.74
N GLY A 153 -5.21 15.37 -5.69
CA GLY A 153 -6.39 15.71 -4.90
C GLY A 153 -7.00 14.55 -4.12
N PHE A 154 -6.29 13.41 -4.00
CA PHE A 154 -6.80 12.24 -3.29
C PHE A 154 -5.81 11.70 -2.25
N VAL A 155 -4.85 10.86 -2.64
CA VAL A 155 -3.94 10.19 -1.70
C VAL A 155 -2.52 10.04 -2.24
N ALA A 156 -1.55 9.94 -1.33
CA ALA A 156 -0.20 9.42 -1.55
C ALA A 156 -0.05 8.09 -0.78
N GLN A 157 0.00 6.96 -1.49
CA GLN A 157 0.05 5.61 -0.93
C GLN A 157 1.45 5.02 -1.08
N GLY A 158 1.95 4.45 0.02
CA GLY A 158 3.23 3.76 0.10
C GLY A 158 3.18 2.52 1.00
N GLY A 159 4.36 2.04 1.44
CA GLY A 159 4.47 0.93 2.39
C GLY A 159 4.40 -0.46 1.77
N ASP A 160 4.48 -0.59 0.45
CA ASP A 160 4.65 -1.87 -0.22
C ASP A 160 6.15 -2.25 -0.27
N PRO A 161 6.58 -3.38 0.33
CA PRO A 161 7.97 -3.79 0.33
C PRO A 161 8.52 -4.10 -1.07
N GLN A 162 7.65 -4.51 -2.01
CA GLN A 162 8.05 -4.78 -3.41
C GLN A 162 8.43 -3.50 -4.14
N SER A 163 7.92 -2.34 -3.72
CA SER A 163 8.18 -1.06 -4.37
C SER A 163 9.64 -0.58 -4.24
N SER A 164 10.43 -1.21 -3.38
CA SER A 164 11.89 -0.99 -3.31
C SER A 164 12.64 -1.58 -4.50
N ASN A 165 12.05 -2.54 -5.22
CA ASN A 165 12.65 -3.19 -6.38
C ASN A 165 11.95 -2.75 -7.68
N PRO A 166 12.60 -1.93 -8.52
CA PRO A 166 12.02 -1.49 -9.80
C PRO A 166 11.65 -2.62 -10.76
N ALA A 167 12.32 -3.79 -10.68
CA ALA A 167 12.00 -4.95 -11.52
C ALA A 167 10.62 -5.56 -11.18
N LEU A 168 10.06 -5.25 -9.99
CA LEU A 168 8.73 -5.70 -9.56
C LEU A 168 7.64 -4.64 -9.77
N GLN A 169 7.85 -3.62 -10.60
CA GLN A 169 6.92 -2.49 -10.76
C GLN A 169 5.49 -2.93 -11.10
N SER A 170 5.32 -3.98 -11.90
CA SER A 170 4.01 -4.52 -12.25
C SER A 170 3.25 -5.18 -11.07
N GLN A 171 3.94 -5.44 -9.95
CA GLN A 171 3.41 -6.05 -8.73
C GLN A 171 3.25 -5.02 -7.60
N TRP A 172 3.69 -3.78 -7.79
CA TRP A 172 3.57 -2.76 -6.76
C TRP A 172 2.11 -2.53 -6.37
N GLY A 173 1.87 -2.39 -5.08
CA GLY A 173 0.54 -2.30 -4.49
C GLY A 173 -0.03 -3.65 -4.03
N THR A 174 0.66 -4.78 -4.28
CA THR A 174 0.20 -6.12 -3.85
C THR A 174 1.01 -6.70 -2.69
N GLY A 175 2.15 -6.11 -2.34
CA GLY A 175 3.02 -6.60 -1.28
C GLY A 175 2.54 -6.24 0.12
N GLY A 176 3.06 -7.00 1.11
CA GLY A 176 2.77 -6.81 2.52
C GLY A 176 3.80 -7.51 3.41
N PRO A 177 3.61 -7.50 4.74
CA PRO A 177 4.60 -7.96 5.72
C PRO A 177 4.57 -9.47 5.96
N GLY A 178 3.75 -10.24 5.23
CA GLY A 178 3.58 -11.69 5.43
C GLY A 178 2.38 -12.05 6.32
N TYR A 179 1.71 -11.06 6.90
CA TYR A 179 0.48 -11.21 7.70
C TYR A 179 -0.51 -10.08 7.40
N SER A 180 -1.73 -10.21 7.91
CA SER A 180 -2.74 -9.16 7.89
C SER A 180 -3.43 -9.03 9.25
N PHE A 181 -4.14 -7.90 9.45
CA PHE A 181 -4.90 -7.62 10.67
C PHE A 181 -6.21 -6.89 10.35
N ALA A 182 -7.12 -6.91 11.32
CA ALA A 182 -8.44 -6.32 11.19
C ALA A 182 -8.41 -4.79 11.22
N ALA A 183 -9.30 -4.16 10.46
CA ALA A 183 -9.44 -2.72 10.42
C ALA A 183 -10.09 -2.15 11.70
N GLU A 184 -9.55 -1.04 12.20
CA GLU A 184 -10.06 -0.28 13.34
C GLU A 184 -10.90 0.90 12.83
N VAL A 185 -12.03 0.61 12.16
CA VAL A 185 -12.84 1.62 11.44
C VAL A 185 -13.78 2.44 12.35
N ASN A 186 -14.09 1.94 13.56
CA ASN A 186 -15.01 2.58 14.51
C ASN A 186 -14.28 3.42 15.58
N ASN A 187 -13.15 4.01 15.23
CA ASN A 187 -12.29 4.74 16.17
C ASN A 187 -12.63 6.24 16.30
N GLY A 188 -13.70 6.70 15.66
CA GLY A 188 -14.19 8.09 15.71
C GLY A 188 -13.40 9.10 14.89
N LEU A 189 -12.31 8.68 14.23
CA LEU A 189 -11.49 9.52 13.39
C LEU A 189 -12.02 9.55 11.94
N ARG A 190 -11.75 10.64 11.22
CA ARG A 190 -12.30 10.90 9.87
C ARG A 190 -11.22 11.36 8.91
N PHE A 191 -11.47 11.13 7.62
CA PHE A 191 -10.67 11.68 6.50
C PHE A 191 -11.21 13.05 6.05
N ASP A 192 -11.41 13.97 6.98
CA ASP A 192 -12.08 15.26 6.80
C ASP A 192 -11.19 16.37 6.21
N ARG A 193 -9.89 16.11 6.04
CA ARG A 193 -8.91 17.07 5.55
C ARG A 193 -7.74 16.38 4.85
N ALA A 194 -6.84 17.17 4.24
CA ALA A 194 -5.52 16.70 3.83
C ALA A 194 -4.67 16.33 5.06
N GLY A 195 -3.70 15.44 4.86
CA GLY A 195 -2.74 15.03 5.88
C GLY A 195 -3.25 13.96 6.83
N VAL A 196 -4.40 13.37 6.61
CA VAL A 196 -4.87 12.24 7.43
C VAL A 196 -4.20 10.96 6.96
N LEU A 197 -3.69 10.17 7.91
CA LEU A 197 -2.97 8.92 7.69
C LEU A 197 -3.93 7.74 7.84
N GLY A 198 -4.06 6.92 6.80
CA GLY A 198 -4.93 5.74 6.77
C GLY A 198 -4.20 4.47 6.37
N MET A 199 -4.69 3.31 6.87
CA MET A 199 -4.22 1.99 6.40
C MET A 199 -4.90 1.59 5.11
N ALA A 200 -4.11 1.19 4.11
CA ALA A 200 -4.64 0.58 2.90
C ALA A 200 -5.09 -0.86 3.18
N ARG A 201 -6.07 -1.32 2.40
CA ARG A 201 -6.62 -2.69 2.47
C ARG A 201 -7.22 -3.13 1.14
N SER A 202 -7.42 -4.43 0.98
CA SER A 202 -8.24 -4.99 -0.10
C SER A 202 -9.75 -4.88 0.22
N ALA A 203 -10.59 -5.67 -0.40
CA ALA A 203 -12.03 -5.67 -0.11
C ALA A 203 -12.36 -6.13 1.32
N SER A 204 -11.56 -7.05 1.91
CA SER A 204 -11.77 -7.52 3.29
C SER A 204 -11.30 -6.49 4.32
N LEU A 205 -12.07 -6.35 5.42
CA LEU A 205 -11.67 -5.55 6.58
C LEU A 205 -10.47 -6.16 7.32
N ASP A 206 -10.19 -7.45 7.16
CA ASP A 206 -9.08 -8.18 7.81
C ASP A 206 -7.82 -8.24 6.94
N SER A 207 -7.70 -7.36 5.94
CA SER A 207 -6.61 -7.39 4.96
C SER A 207 -5.61 -6.25 5.08
N GLN A 208 -5.62 -5.50 6.17
CA GLN A 208 -4.60 -4.50 6.43
C GLN A 208 -3.24 -5.17 6.67
N GLY A 209 -2.19 -4.61 6.09
CA GLY A 209 -0.83 -5.13 6.22
C GLY A 209 0.15 -4.00 6.51
N SER A 210 1.07 -3.72 5.57
CA SER A 210 2.06 -2.65 5.70
C SER A 210 1.71 -1.37 4.94
N GLN A 211 0.81 -1.43 3.96
CA GLN A 211 0.54 -0.29 3.10
C GLN A 211 -0.32 0.76 3.81
N PHE A 212 0.08 2.01 3.65
CA PHE A 212 -0.61 3.18 4.21
C PHE A 212 -0.75 4.28 3.16
N TYR A 213 -1.59 5.25 3.43
CA TYR A 213 -1.72 6.43 2.59
C TYR A 213 -1.90 7.69 3.44
N ILE A 214 -1.51 8.83 2.87
CA ILE A 214 -1.71 10.17 3.40
C ILE A 214 -2.66 10.89 2.45
N THR A 215 -3.73 11.50 2.95
CA THR A 215 -4.69 12.25 2.11
C THR A 215 -4.07 13.54 1.61
N LEU A 216 -4.32 13.90 0.34
CA LEU A 216 -3.93 15.16 -0.29
C LEU A 216 -5.07 16.19 -0.25
N ALA A 217 -6.30 15.74 -0.01
CA ALA A 217 -7.51 16.52 0.14
C ALA A 217 -8.48 15.79 1.08
N PRO A 218 -9.59 16.41 1.53
CA PRO A 218 -10.64 15.70 2.25
C PRO A 218 -11.16 14.50 1.44
N ALA A 219 -11.28 13.34 2.09
CA ALA A 219 -11.74 12.08 1.50
C ALA A 219 -12.77 11.39 2.42
N ASP A 220 -13.75 12.14 2.87
CA ASP A 220 -14.67 11.76 3.94
C ASP A 220 -15.48 10.48 3.64
N PHE A 221 -15.65 10.13 2.38
CA PHE A 221 -16.24 8.87 1.94
C PHE A 221 -15.44 7.62 2.38
N LEU A 222 -14.18 7.77 2.80
CA LEU A 222 -13.36 6.70 3.39
C LEU A 222 -13.60 6.54 4.89
N SER A 223 -14.22 7.54 5.56
CA SER A 223 -14.46 7.54 7.00
C SER A 223 -15.40 6.39 7.39
N GLY A 224 -15.02 5.65 8.46
CA GLY A 224 -15.75 4.46 8.89
C GLY A 224 -15.54 3.22 8.01
N GLN A 225 -14.75 3.32 6.93
CA GLN A 225 -14.42 2.18 6.05
C GLN A 225 -12.93 1.81 6.08
N TYR A 226 -12.07 2.76 6.45
CA TYR A 226 -10.63 2.58 6.57
C TYR A 226 -10.17 3.04 7.94
N THR A 227 -9.13 2.39 8.48
CA THR A 227 -8.52 2.81 9.74
C THR A 227 -7.78 4.13 9.55
N VAL A 228 -8.21 5.17 10.26
CA VAL A 228 -7.39 6.36 10.49
C VAL A 228 -6.49 6.09 11.69
N PHE A 229 -5.17 6.25 11.56
CA PHE A 229 -4.25 5.97 12.65
C PHE A 229 -3.24 7.09 12.94
N GLY A 230 -3.36 8.24 12.26
CA GLY A 230 -2.51 9.39 12.49
C GLY A 230 -2.81 10.56 11.57
N GLN A 231 -1.94 11.56 11.64
CA GLN A 231 -2.01 12.76 10.82
C GLN A 231 -0.62 13.38 10.60
N VAL A 232 -0.48 14.17 9.56
CA VAL A 232 0.69 14.99 9.30
C VAL A 232 0.71 16.16 10.30
N LEU A 233 1.82 16.33 11.01
CA LEU A 233 2.10 17.50 11.85
C LEU A 233 2.87 18.57 11.09
N SER A 234 3.83 18.17 10.24
CA SER A 234 4.59 19.06 9.36
C SER A 234 5.04 18.33 8.10
N GLY A 235 5.32 19.08 7.04
CA GLY A 235 5.72 18.51 5.76
C GLY A 235 4.55 18.13 4.86
N GLN A 236 3.35 18.70 5.05
CA GLN A 236 2.22 18.49 4.12
C GLN A 236 2.53 19.01 2.71
N ASP A 237 3.32 20.06 2.59
CA ASP A 237 3.87 20.58 1.34
C ASP A 237 4.79 19.56 0.64
N VAL A 238 5.59 18.82 1.41
CA VAL A 238 6.39 17.69 0.91
C VAL A 238 5.47 16.60 0.36
N VAL A 239 4.43 16.19 1.11
CA VAL A 239 3.46 15.21 0.64
C VAL A 239 2.76 15.69 -0.64
N ASN A 240 2.39 16.95 -0.71
CA ASN A 240 1.76 17.57 -1.87
C ASN A 240 2.71 17.65 -3.08
N SER A 241 4.02 17.67 -2.87
CA SER A 241 5.05 17.71 -3.92
C SER A 241 5.41 16.34 -4.47
N LEU A 242 4.94 15.24 -3.86
CA LEU A 242 5.21 13.89 -4.34
C LEU A 242 4.72 13.70 -5.78
N THR A 243 5.54 13.03 -6.58
CA THR A 243 5.29 12.80 -8.00
C THR A 243 4.01 12.01 -8.19
N ARG A 244 3.06 12.53 -8.98
CA ARG A 244 1.84 11.81 -9.35
C ARG A 244 2.19 10.59 -10.18
N THR A 245 1.59 9.45 -9.87
CA THR A 245 1.88 8.17 -10.53
C THR A 245 0.74 7.70 -11.42
N GLU A 246 -0.41 8.37 -11.36
CA GLU A 246 -1.58 8.11 -12.19
C GLU A 246 -2.04 9.38 -12.91
N GLY A 247 -2.70 9.21 -14.05
CA GLY A 247 -3.24 10.30 -14.86
C GLY A 247 -2.24 10.90 -15.85
N ALA A 248 -2.62 12.03 -16.44
CA ALA A 248 -1.78 12.75 -17.39
C ALA A 248 -0.54 13.33 -16.66
N GLY A 249 0.65 13.04 -17.16
CA GLY A 249 1.91 13.48 -16.54
C GLY A 249 2.41 12.57 -15.43
N ALA A 250 1.90 11.35 -15.31
CA ALA A 250 2.42 10.35 -14.37
C ALA A 250 3.95 10.19 -14.52
N GLY A 251 4.65 10.22 -13.38
CA GLY A 251 6.10 10.15 -13.30
C GLY A 251 6.58 8.98 -12.45
N GLN A 252 7.91 8.95 -12.22
CA GLN A 252 8.52 7.94 -11.38
C GLN A 252 8.18 8.18 -9.90
N PRO A 253 7.74 7.16 -9.17
CA PRO A 253 7.41 7.26 -7.75
C PRO A 253 8.61 7.69 -6.90
N ASP A 254 8.38 8.63 -5.98
CA ASP A 254 9.38 9.10 -5.03
C ASP A 254 9.71 8.03 -3.99
N VAL A 255 10.97 8.01 -3.55
CA VAL A 255 11.48 7.07 -2.55
C VAL A 255 11.16 7.57 -1.15
N LEU A 256 10.69 6.67 -0.29
CA LEU A 256 10.72 6.77 1.16
C LEU A 256 12.05 6.17 1.62
N ASN A 257 13.01 7.03 1.98
CA ASN A 257 14.37 6.61 2.33
C ASN A 257 14.38 5.83 3.65
N THR A 258 13.82 6.43 4.72
CA THR A 258 13.76 5.84 6.07
C THR A 258 12.52 6.30 6.82
N VAL A 259 12.15 5.56 7.87
CA VAL A 259 11.14 5.96 8.86
C VAL A 259 11.74 5.87 10.25
N GLN A 260 11.80 6.99 10.97
CA GLN A 260 12.30 7.05 12.35
C GLN A 260 11.13 7.24 13.31
N ILE A 261 11.14 6.53 14.43
CA ILE A 261 10.08 6.57 15.45
C ILE A 261 10.54 7.30 16.70
N TYR A 262 9.66 8.12 17.24
CA TYR A 262 9.84 8.87 18.47
C TYR A 262 8.68 8.63 19.41
N VAL A 263 8.93 8.66 20.73
CA VAL A 263 7.93 8.45 21.75
C VAL A 263 7.99 9.57 22.80
N SER A 264 6.85 10.03 23.30
CA SER A 264 6.78 11.03 24.37
C SER A 264 7.53 10.57 25.62
N GLN A 265 8.30 11.47 26.24
CA GLN A 265 9.01 11.21 27.51
C GLN A 265 8.08 11.19 28.69
#